data_ed8439fef9c2be0437ae9457de8b42d0
#
_entry.id   ed8439fef9c2be0437ae9457de8b42d0
#
_cell.length_a   1.000
_cell.length_b   1.000
_cell.length_c   1.000
_cell.angle_alpha   90.00
_cell.angle_beta   90.00
_cell.angle_gamma   90.00
#
_symmetry.space_group_name_H-M   'P 1'
#
loop_
_entity.id
_entity.type
_entity.pdbx_description
1 polymer ?
#
loop_
_entity_poly.entity_id
_entity_poly.type
_entity_poly.pdbx_seq_one_letter_code
_entity_poly.pdbx_strand_id
1 'polypeptide(L)'
;VIFSVCLPLLIATSMIKRFTFKWKQFSRNLLIIPLVCVSALISLKYTFQVISYQYEGYSKFINRDFLFNDIPTTYLAEPNASSAVAQPFSEVLDRIKQRGFLRVGYFRDDLPYSFNNSKGKLVGFDIEIMNQLAGDLGVGIQFVRIFRKQAATLLSSGYLDMTTGIPVIPDNMKEFSLSLPYSTQHIAFVVKDDRRAEFVEWKKIVSRKDLIIGIPEKFFYEKAITDNFT
;
A
#
# COMPACT_ATOMS: atom_id res chain seq x y z
N VAL A 1 -5.30 -31.49 -34.18
CA VAL A 1 -4.92 -31.28 -35.61
C VAL A 1 -3.56 -31.95 -35.92
N ILE A 2 -2.49 -31.72 -35.17
CA ILE A 2 -1.15 -32.30 -35.45
C ILE A 2 -1.18 -33.82 -35.40
N PHE A 3 -1.79 -34.44 -34.40
CA PHE A 3 -1.92 -35.90 -34.25
C PHE A 3 -2.73 -36.56 -35.37
N SER A 4 -3.79 -35.89 -35.85
CA SER A 4 -4.64 -36.45 -36.91
C SER A 4 -4.01 -36.46 -38.30
N VAL A 5 -2.94 -35.68 -38.53
CA VAL A 5 -2.21 -35.67 -39.80
C VAL A 5 -0.95 -36.52 -39.71
N CYS A 6 -0.24 -36.49 -38.60
CA CYS A 6 1.02 -37.25 -38.44
C CYS A 6 0.82 -38.76 -38.39
N LEU A 7 -0.26 -39.25 -37.78
CA LEU A 7 -0.53 -40.69 -37.66
C LEU A 7 -0.82 -41.37 -39.01
N PRO A 8 -1.70 -40.86 -39.89
CA PRO A 8 -1.92 -41.39 -41.21
C PRO A 8 -0.65 -41.36 -42.11
N LEU A 9 0.15 -40.31 -41.99
CA LEU A 9 1.39 -40.15 -42.75
C LEU A 9 2.46 -41.17 -42.33
N LEU A 10 2.57 -41.48 -41.05
CA LEU A 10 3.44 -42.54 -40.53
C LEU A 10 3.00 -43.93 -41.00
N ILE A 11 1.68 -44.19 -40.99
CA ILE A 11 1.11 -45.45 -41.47
C ILE A 11 1.39 -45.61 -42.98
N ALA A 12 1.14 -44.59 -43.79
CA ALA A 12 1.37 -44.61 -45.23
C ALA A 12 2.85 -44.82 -45.57
N THR A 13 3.79 -44.16 -44.88
CA THR A 13 5.23 -44.33 -45.11
C THR A 13 5.75 -45.69 -44.66
N SER A 14 5.14 -46.29 -43.62
CA SER A 14 5.44 -47.65 -43.14
C SER A 14 4.98 -48.68 -44.17
N MET A 15 3.80 -48.55 -44.75
CA MET A 15 3.26 -49.47 -45.76
C MET A 15 4.12 -49.50 -47.07
N ILE A 16 4.76 -48.37 -47.43
CA ILE A 16 5.62 -48.30 -48.65
C ILE A 16 7.04 -48.84 -48.37
N LYS A 17 7.33 -49.43 -47.18
CA LYS A 17 8.65 -49.93 -46.76
C LYS A 17 9.78 -48.90 -46.87
N ARG A 18 9.49 -47.61 -46.95
CA ARG A 18 10.46 -46.50 -46.98
C ARG A 18 10.82 -45.96 -45.62
N PHE A 19 10.18 -46.45 -44.56
CA PHE A 19 10.42 -46.03 -43.19
C PHE A 19 11.58 -46.81 -42.59
N THR A 20 12.76 -46.18 -42.53
CA THR A 20 13.92 -46.72 -41.82
C THR A 20 14.07 -46.00 -40.49
N PHE A 21 13.70 -46.68 -39.42
CA PHE A 21 13.79 -46.09 -38.07
C PHE A 21 15.23 -46.18 -37.55
N LYS A 22 15.88 -45.03 -37.41
CA LYS A 22 17.26 -44.94 -36.91
C LYS A 22 17.28 -44.87 -35.37
N TRP A 23 17.27 -45.98 -34.71
CA TRP A 23 17.21 -46.09 -33.26
C TRP A 23 18.27 -45.24 -32.54
N LYS A 24 19.51 -45.21 -33.01
CA LYS A 24 20.61 -44.42 -32.44
C LYS A 24 20.33 -42.88 -32.48
N GLN A 25 19.71 -42.42 -33.53
CA GLN A 25 19.34 -40.99 -33.64
C GLN A 25 18.11 -40.67 -32.78
N PHE A 26 17.14 -41.56 -32.73
CA PHE A 26 15.96 -41.43 -31.92
C PHE A 26 16.29 -41.39 -30.42
N SER A 27 17.06 -42.34 -29.91
CA SER A 27 17.47 -42.36 -28.50
C SER A 27 18.31 -41.14 -28.10
N ARG A 28 19.21 -40.69 -28.99
CA ARG A 28 19.99 -39.48 -28.76
C ARG A 28 19.12 -38.23 -28.71
N ASN A 29 18.16 -38.10 -29.62
CA ASN A 29 17.25 -36.95 -29.63
C ASN A 29 16.27 -36.98 -28.43
N LEU A 30 15.86 -38.18 -28.00
CA LEU A 30 15.02 -38.35 -26.82
C LEU A 30 15.69 -37.86 -25.52
N LEU A 31 17.03 -37.91 -25.46
CA LEU A 31 17.79 -37.39 -24.33
C LEU A 31 18.17 -35.90 -24.50
N ILE A 32 18.52 -35.51 -25.73
CA ILE A 32 18.99 -34.12 -25.99
C ILE A 32 17.83 -33.11 -25.91
N ILE A 33 16.66 -33.43 -26.44
CA ILE A 33 15.52 -32.50 -26.46
C ILE A 33 15.07 -32.12 -25.05
N PRO A 34 14.84 -33.06 -24.11
CA PRO A 34 14.50 -32.69 -22.74
C PRO A 34 15.63 -31.90 -22.06
N LEU A 35 16.88 -32.24 -22.28
CA LEU A 35 18.02 -31.51 -21.71
C LEU A 35 18.05 -30.04 -22.18
N VAL A 36 17.82 -29.80 -23.47
CA VAL A 36 17.72 -28.45 -24.04
C VAL A 36 16.52 -27.71 -23.48
N CYS A 37 15.35 -28.36 -23.36
CA CYS A 37 14.18 -27.77 -22.76
C CYS A 37 14.40 -27.35 -21.29
N VAL A 38 15.04 -28.24 -20.50
CA VAL A 38 15.35 -27.93 -19.10
C VAL A 38 16.35 -26.79 -19.00
N SER A 39 17.42 -26.79 -19.83
CA SER A 39 18.39 -25.70 -19.84
C SER A 39 17.78 -24.37 -20.25
N ALA A 40 16.84 -24.36 -21.21
CA ALA A 40 16.10 -23.18 -21.62
C ALA A 40 15.18 -22.64 -20.50
N LEU A 41 14.48 -23.53 -19.78
CA LEU A 41 13.67 -23.16 -18.64
C LEU A 41 14.50 -22.58 -17.50
N ILE A 42 15.66 -23.17 -17.21
CA ILE A 42 16.60 -22.67 -16.21
C ILE A 42 17.13 -21.29 -16.64
N SER A 43 17.55 -21.14 -17.88
CA SER A 43 18.01 -19.86 -18.43
C SER A 43 16.93 -18.80 -18.34
N LEU A 44 15.69 -19.13 -18.71
CA LEU A 44 14.54 -18.24 -18.60
C LEU A 44 14.31 -17.78 -17.14
N LYS A 45 14.38 -18.71 -16.19
CA LYS A 45 14.24 -18.39 -14.77
C LYS A 45 15.31 -17.38 -14.29
N TYR A 46 16.56 -17.61 -14.64
CA TYR A 46 17.64 -16.67 -14.29
C TYR A 46 17.51 -15.32 -14.99
N THR A 47 17.10 -15.31 -16.25
CA THR A 47 16.85 -14.08 -16.99
C THR A 47 15.74 -13.24 -16.35
N PHE A 48 14.65 -13.89 -15.95
CA PHE A 48 13.57 -13.20 -15.22
C PHE A 48 14.01 -12.69 -13.84
N GLN A 49 14.87 -13.40 -13.12
CA GLN A 49 15.42 -12.92 -11.86
C GLN A 49 16.30 -11.68 -12.02
N VAL A 50 17.06 -11.59 -13.11
CA VAL A 50 17.92 -10.42 -13.40
C VAL A 50 17.10 -9.24 -13.94
N ILE A 51 16.07 -9.50 -14.73
CA ILE A 51 15.23 -8.46 -15.35
C ILE A 51 14.11 -8.00 -14.40
N SER A 52 13.68 -8.84 -13.44
CA SER A 52 12.66 -8.40 -12.47
C SER A 52 13.23 -7.26 -11.64
N TYR A 53 12.81 -6.04 -11.97
CA TYR A 53 13.07 -4.86 -11.16
C TYR A 53 12.38 -5.06 -9.80
N GLN A 54 13.13 -5.56 -8.82
CA GLN A 54 12.69 -5.55 -7.44
C GLN A 54 12.75 -4.11 -6.95
N TYR A 55 11.59 -3.47 -6.83
CA TYR A 55 11.50 -2.19 -6.18
C TYR A 55 11.88 -2.35 -4.69
N GLU A 56 13.16 -2.18 -4.40
CA GLU A 56 13.70 -2.29 -3.03
C GLU A 56 13.10 -1.24 -2.08
N GLY A 57 12.51 -0.20 -2.61
CA GLY A 57 11.89 0.86 -1.82
C GLY A 57 10.81 0.34 -0.86
N TYR A 58 9.98 -0.61 -1.30
CA TYR A 58 8.94 -1.19 -0.45
C TYR A 58 9.52 -2.01 0.71
N SER A 59 10.53 -2.84 0.45
CA SER A 59 11.17 -3.64 1.50
C SER A 59 11.93 -2.77 2.51
N LYS A 60 12.63 -1.74 2.05
CA LYS A 60 13.25 -0.73 2.94
C LYS A 60 12.21 -0.01 3.78
N PHE A 61 11.07 0.28 3.19
CA PHE A 61 9.98 1.00 3.82
C PHE A 61 9.31 0.16 4.92
N ILE A 62 8.90 -1.08 4.60
CA ILE A 62 8.19 -1.96 5.53
C ILE A 62 9.08 -2.50 6.66
N ASN A 63 10.41 -2.47 6.47
CA ASN A 63 11.38 -2.85 7.51
C ASN A 63 11.85 -1.67 8.37
N ARG A 64 11.29 -0.47 8.16
CA ARG A 64 11.64 0.70 8.95
C ARG A 64 11.34 0.49 10.42
N ASP A 65 12.25 0.94 11.28
CA ASP A 65 12.05 0.97 12.73
C ASP A 65 12.02 2.44 13.18
N PHE A 66 11.63 2.68 14.43
CA PHE A 66 11.62 4.02 15.01
C PHE A 66 13.01 4.63 15.06
N LEU A 67 13.09 5.93 14.79
CA LEU A 67 14.29 6.74 15.03
C LEU A 67 14.44 7.13 16.52
N PHE A 68 13.33 7.24 17.25
CA PHE A 68 13.28 7.68 18.64
C PHE A 68 12.46 6.70 19.48
N ASN A 69 13.07 6.07 20.51
CA ASN A 69 12.47 5.00 21.30
C ASN A 69 12.32 5.29 22.80
N ASP A 70 12.60 6.52 23.26
CA ASP A 70 12.79 6.78 24.70
C ASP A 70 11.51 7.22 25.43
N ILE A 71 10.36 7.26 24.76
CA ILE A 71 9.12 7.74 25.36
C ILE A 71 8.20 6.56 25.71
N PRO A 72 7.62 6.51 26.92
CA PRO A 72 6.64 5.51 27.28
C PRO A 72 5.46 5.51 26.31
N THR A 73 5.35 4.45 25.50
CA THR A 73 4.38 4.34 24.42
C THR A 73 3.42 3.19 24.68
N THR A 74 2.12 3.45 24.56
CA THR A 74 1.06 2.43 24.64
C THR A 74 0.19 2.44 23.41
N TYR A 75 -0.39 1.29 23.05
CA TYR A 75 -1.19 1.11 21.86
C TYR A 75 -2.56 0.52 22.22
N LEU A 76 -3.62 1.13 21.71
CA LEU A 76 -4.99 0.64 21.83
C LEU A 76 -5.51 0.28 20.44
N ALA A 77 -5.97 -0.94 20.28
CA ALA A 77 -6.53 -1.44 19.02
C ALA A 77 -7.90 -0.78 18.68
N GLU A 78 -8.62 -0.33 19.70
CA GLU A 78 -9.92 0.33 19.58
C GLU A 78 -10.10 1.36 20.71
N PRO A 79 -10.94 2.40 20.50
CA PRO A 79 -11.30 3.34 21.56
C PRO A 79 -12.01 2.61 22.70
N ASN A 80 -11.59 2.83 23.94
CA ASN A 80 -12.22 2.24 25.10
C ASN A 80 -13.37 3.15 25.56
N ALA A 81 -14.61 2.75 25.36
CA ALA A 81 -15.81 3.52 25.65
C ALA A 81 -15.94 3.94 27.13
N SER A 82 -15.28 3.21 28.05
CA SER A 82 -15.33 3.50 29.50
C SER A 82 -14.47 4.68 29.92
N SER A 83 -13.63 5.25 29.06
CA SER A 83 -12.68 6.33 29.42
C SER A 83 -13.08 7.71 28.87
N ALA A 84 -14.29 7.86 28.36
CA ALA A 84 -14.84 9.17 27.98
C ALA A 84 -15.14 9.97 29.27
N VAL A 85 -14.17 10.71 29.75
CA VAL A 85 -14.36 11.62 30.87
C VAL A 85 -14.95 12.90 30.30
N ALA A 86 -16.26 13.05 30.45
CA ALA A 86 -16.91 14.34 30.31
C ALA A 86 -16.46 15.27 31.45
N GLN A 87 -15.25 15.82 31.33
CA GLN A 87 -14.81 16.90 32.20
C GLN A 87 -14.98 18.23 31.48
N PRO A 88 -15.42 19.30 32.20
CA PRO A 88 -15.43 20.63 31.64
C PRO A 88 -14.04 20.98 31.13
N PHE A 89 -13.96 21.63 29.99
CA PHE A 89 -12.75 22.00 29.27
C PHE A 89 -11.80 22.85 30.15
N SER A 90 -11.06 22.19 31.02
CA SER A 90 -9.73 22.67 31.38
C SER A 90 -8.88 22.62 30.12
N GLU A 91 -7.93 23.53 29.95
CA GLU A 91 -7.11 23.59 28.75
C GLU A 91 -6.57 22.18 28.43
N VAL A 92 -6.66 21.76 27.16
CA VAL A 92 -6.30 20.40 26.71
C VAL A 92 -4.89 20.03 27.18
N LEU A 93 -3.97 21.02 27.20
CA LEU A 93 -2.59 20.83 27.65
C LEU A 93 -2.50 20.46 29.14
N ASP A 94 -3.29 21.09 29.99
CA ASP A 94 -3.30 20.78 31.44
C ASP A 94 -3.81 19.36 31.69
N ARG A 95 -4.83 18.96 30.96
CA ARG A 95 -5.36 17.58 31.00
C ARG A 95 -4.30 16.56 30.57
N ILE A 96 -3.53 16.82 29.51
CA ILE A 96 -2.46 15.97 29.04
C ILE A 96 -1.39 15.83 30.12
N LYS A 97 -0.94 16.94 30.72
CA LYS A 97 0.08 16.97 31.77
C LYS A 97 -0.36 16.25 33.03
N GLN A 98 -1.61 16.49 33.49
CA GLN A 98 -2.18 15.82 34.65
C GLN A 98 -2.31 14.30 34.45
N ARG A 99 -2.70 13.89 33.26
CA ARG A 99 -2.84 12.47 32.89
C ARG A 99 -1.49 11.77 32.66
N GLY A 100 -0.45 12.54 32.35
CA GLY A 100 0.91 12.03 32.09
C GLY A 100 1.13 11.43 30.72
N PHE A 101 0.17 11.51 29.81
CA PHE A 101 0.31 11.06 28.41
C PHE A 101 -0.58 11.82 27.44
N LEU A 102 -0.07 11.94 26.21
CA LEU A 102 -0.78 12.45 25.03
C LEU A 102 -1.53 11.31 24.37
N ARG A 103 -2.85 11.44 24.14
CA ARG A 103 -3.64 10.42 23.45
C ARG A 103 -3.92 10.83 22.01
N VAL A 104 -3.37 10.06 21.06
CA VAL A 104 -3.36 10.36 19.63
C VAL A 104 -4.14 9.31 18.86
N GLY A 105 -5.14 9.75 18.08
CA GLY A 105 -5.82 8.91 17.10
C GLY A 105 -4.96 8.71 15.85
N TYR A 106 -4.88 7.49 15.31
CA TYR A 106 -4.20 7.21 14.07
C TYR A 106 -5.03 6.30 13.16
N PHE A 107 -4.83 6.42 11.85
CA PHE A 107 -5.47 5.55 10.86
C PHE A 107 -4.51 4.43 10.48
N ARG A 108 -5.00 3.20 10.52
CA ARG A 108 -4.20 2.04 10.14
C ARG A 108 -3.99 2.01 8.62
N ASP A 109 -2.82 1.51 8.21
CA ASP A 109 -2.46 1.28 6.81
C ASP A 109 -2.38 2.55 5.96
N ASP A 110 -2.12 3.70 6.59
CA ASP A 110 -1.93 5.01 5.94
C ASP A 110 -0.44 5.25 5.64
N LEU A 111 0.07 4.54 4.66
CA LEU A 111 1.46 4.64 4.20
C LEU A 111 1.73 5.98 3.49
N PRO A 112 2.81 6.69 3.81
CA PRO A 112 3.93 6.41 4.71
C PRO A 112 3.75 6.94 6.14
N TYR A 113 2.59 7.39 6.52
CA TYR A 113 2.31 8.19 7.71
C TYR A 113 2.10 7.37 8.97
N SER A 114 1.27 6.32 8.89
CA SER A 114 1.02 5.41 10.00
C SER A 114 0.72 3.99 9.50
N PHE A 115 1.58 3.04 9.82
CA PHE A 115 1.45 1.64 9.38
C PHE A 115 2.21 0.69 10.31
N ASN A 116 1.88 -0.59 10.22
CA ASN A 116 2.64 -1.61 10.92
C ASN A 116 3.79 -2.10 10.04
N ASN A 117 5.01 -2.10 10.57
CA ASN A 117 6.17 -2.64 9.86
C ASN A 117 6.12 -4.18 9.80
N SER A 118 7.13 -4.81 9.16
CA SER A 118 7.23 -6.27 9.04
C SER A 118 7.30 -7.01 10.38
N LYS A 119 7.65 -6.32 11.47
CA LYS A 119 7.67 -6.85 12.85
C LYS A 119 6.35 -6.61 13.60
N GLY A 120 5.34 -6.03 12.95
CA GLY A 120 4.06 -5.68 13.57
C GLY A 120 4.10 -4.43 14.45
N LYS A 121 5.19 -3.66 14.44
CA LYS A 121 5.33 -2.43 15.21
C LYS A 121 4.72 -1.27 14.44
N LEU A 122 3.94 -0.41 15.12
CA LEU A 122 3.39 0.81 14.54
C LEU A 122 4.52 1.81 14.30
N VAL A 123 4.69 2.24 13.06
CA VAL A 123 5.73 3.16 12.60
C VAL A 123 5.15 4.11 11.57
N GLY A 124 5.89 5.15 11.21
CA GLY A 124 5.55 6.08 10.15
C GLY A 124 5.83 7.52 10.52
N PHE A 125 5.73 8.38 9.54
CA PHE A 125 6.09 9.79 9.69
C PHE A 125 5.26 10.50 10.77
N ASP A 126 3.94 10.31 10.76
CA ASP A 126 3.05 10.89 11.77
C ASP A 126 3.33 10.34 13.16
N ILE A 127 3.62 9.05 13.24
CA ILE A 127 3.92 8.39 14.51
C ILE A 127 5.20 8.94 15.13
N GLU A 128 6.22 9.22 14.31
CA GLU A 128 7.47 9.82 14.77
C GLU A 128 7.26 11.27 15.24
N ILE A 129 6.51 12.09 14.50
CA ILE A 129 6.17 13.46 14.89
C ILE A 129 5.43 13.49 16.23
N MET A 130 4.45 12.60 16.41
CA MET A 130 3.67 12.56 17.65
C MET A 130 4.51 12.07 18.83
N ASN A 131 5.42 11.14 18.64
CA ASN A 131 6.39 10.75 19.65
C ASN A 131 7.29 11.92 20.05
N GLN A 132 7.81 12.67 19.07
CA GLN A 132 8.62 13.85 19.35
C GLN A 132 7.83 14.90 20.13
N LEU A 133 6.59 15.17 19.74
CA LEU A 133 5.72 16.11 20.45
C LEU A 133 5.47 15.68 21.90
N ALA A 134 5.20 14.40 22.15
CA ALA A 134 5.03 13.91 23.51
C ALA A 134 6.31 14.07 24.35
N GLY A 135 7.48 13.85 23.74
CA GLY A 135 8.78 14.10 24.37
C GLY A 135 8.99 15.57 24.73
N ASP A 136 8.68 16.48 23.81
CA ASP A 136 8.79 17.92 24.04
C ASP A 136 7.83 18.40 25.14
N LEU A 137 6.69 17.74 25.29
CA LEU A 137 5.73 17.99 26.40
C LEU A 137 6.14 17.32 27.73
N GLY A 138 7.14 16.45 27.73
CA GLY A 138 7.57 15.69 28.89
C GLY A 138 6.56 14.66 29.39
N VAL A 139 5.77 14.06 28.47
CA VAL A 139 4.72 13.08 28.78
C VAL A 139 4.88 11.80 27.95
N GLY A 140 4.22 10.71 28.37
CA GLY A 140 4.09 9.52 27.55
C GLY A 140 3.15 9.72 26.36
N ILE A 141 3.03 8.69 25.52
CA ILE A 141 2.08 8.71 24.39
C ILE A 141 1.22 7.45 24.37
N GLN A 142 -0.05 7.63 24.02
CA GLN A 142 -0.99 6.55 23.79
C GLN A 142 -1.58 6.67 22.40
N PHE A 143 -1.23 5.76 21.50
CA PHE A 143 -1.81 5.67 20.18
C PHE A 143 -3.09 4.84 20.21
N VAL A 144 -4.17 5.40 19.64
CA VAL A 144 -5.48 4.74 19.53
C VAL A 144 -5.81 4.57 18.06
N ARG A 145 -6.01 3.34 17.63
CA ARG A 145 -6.50 3.08 16.27
C ARG A 145 -7.94 3.54 16.15
N ILE A 146 -8.22 4.38 15.16
CA ILE A 146 -9.56 4.91 14.92
C ILE A 146 -9.96 4.77 13.45
N PHE A 147 -11.26 4.85 13.18
CA PHE A 147 -11.77 5.07 11.84
C PHE A 147 -12.04 6.57 11.62
N ARG A 148 -11.90 7.04 10.37
CA ARG A 148 -12.07 8.47 10.04
C ARG A 148 -13.40 9.04 10.53
N LYS A 149 -14.50 8.26 10.40
CA LYS A 149 -15.84 8.66 10.88
C LYS A 149 -15.93 8.88 12.39
N GLN A 150 -15.01 8.35 13.17
CA GLN A 150 -15.00 8.47 14.63
C GLN A 150 -14.15 9.66 15.10
N ALA A 151 -13.29 10.21 14.25
CA ALA A 151 -12.30 11.21 14.64
C ALA A 151 -12.95 12.44 15.32
N ALA A 152 -13.93 13.05 14.68
CA ALA A 152 -14.62 14.23 15.20
C ALA A 152 -15.30 13.96 16.55
N THR A 153 -16.03 12.85 16.66
CA THR A 153 -16.72 12.47 17.90
C THR A 153 -15.74 12.20 19.03
N LEU A 154 -14.64 11.52 18.75
CA LEU A 154 -13.63 11.19 19.77
C LEU A 154 -12.83 12.41 20.22
N LEU A 155 -12.59 13.37 19.34
CA LEU A 155 -11.98 14.67 19.68
C LEU A 155 -12.96 15.54 20.48
N SER A 156 -14.19 15.70 20.02
CA SER A 156 -15.19 16.54 20.69
C SER A 156 -15.59 16.01 22.07
N SER A 157 -15.56 14.69 22.27
CA SER A 157 -15.78 14.09 23.61
C SER A 157 -14.58 14.23 24.54
N GLY A 158 -13.43 14.73 24.05
CA GLY A 158 -12.19 14.80 24.83
C GLY A 158 -11.54 13.44 25.08
N TYR A 159 -12.02 12.38 24.44
CA TYR A 159 -11.36 11.07 24.52
C TYR A 159 -9.97 11.11 23.87
N LEU A 160 -9.86 11.67 22.67
CA LEU A 160 -8.60 11.98 22.02
C LEU A 160 -8.19 13.42 22.29
N ASP A 161 -6.91 13.68 22.38
CA ASP A 161 -6.35 15.02 22.43
C ASP A 161 -6.09 15.55 21.02
N MET A 162 -5.66 14.68 20.12
CA MET A 162 -5.43 15.00 18.72
C MET A 162 -5.49 13.75 17.83
N THR A 163 -5.50 13.97 16.54
CA THR A 163 -5.37 12.91 15.51
C THR A 163 -4.51 13.41 14.36
N THR A 164 -3.87 12.49 13.65
CA THR A 164 -3.08 12.77 12.43
C THR A 164 -3.86 12.39 11.17
N GLY A 165 -3.31 12.69 10.00
CA GLY A 165 -3.86 12.23 8.73
C GLY A 165 -5.19 12.89 8.30
N ILE A 166 -5.52 14.07 8.85
CA ILE A 166 -6.69 14.87 8.42
C ILE A 166 -6.22 15.87 7.36
N PRO A 167 -6.69 15.79 6.11
CA PRO A 167 -6.30 16.72 5.06
C PRO A 167 -6.89 18.11 5.30
N VAL A 168 -6.14 19.15 4.94
CA VAL A 168 -6.57 20.55 5.02
C VAL A 168 -7.46 20.86 3.81
N ILE A 169 -8.75 20.55 3.93
CA ILE A 169 -9.78 20.86 2.94
C ILE A 169 -10.93 21.62 3.60
N PRO A 170 -11.72 22.41 2.84
CA PRO A 170 -12.76 23.26 3.42
C PRO A 170 -13.77 22.55 4.33
N ASP A 171 -14.11 21.30 4.03
CA ASP A 171 -15.08 20.56 4.84
C ASP A 171 -14.48 20.14 6.19
N ASN A 172 -13.21 19.71 6.20
CA ASN A 172 -12.52 19.38 7.45
C ASN A 172 -12.28 20.61 8.32
N MET A 173 -12.05 21.78 7.71
CA MET A 173 -11.88 23.05 8.46
C MET A 173 -13.15 23.49 9.20
N LYS A 174 -14.32 22.96 8.85
CA LYS A 174 -15.58 23.21 9.56
C LYS A 174 -15.71 22.32 10.80
N GLU A 175 -15.11 21.15 10.76
CA GLU A 175 -15.30 20.10 11.77
C GLU A 175 -14.12 20.00 12.75
N PHE A 176 -12.91 20.34 12.29
CA PHE A 176 -11.66 20.19 13.04
C PHE A 176 -10.92 21.52 13.18
N SER A 177 -10.27 21.71 14.33
CA SER A 177 -9.21 22.69 14.46
C SER A 177 -7.92 22.09 13.92
N LEU A 178 -7.46 22.57 12.77
CA LEU A 178 -6.30 22.02 12.07
C LEU A 178 -5.03 22.82 12.39
N SER A 179 -3.90 22.15 12.50
CA SER A 179 -2.57 22.78 12.52
C SER A 179 -2.20 23.31 11.12
N LEU A 180 -1.08 23.98 11.02
CA LEU A 180 -0.46 24.21 9.72
C LEU A 180 -0.11 22.88 9.05
N PRO A 181 -0.25 22.78 7.71
CA PRO A 181 0.13 21.57 6.98
C PRO A 181 1.63 21.28 7.15
N TYR A 182 1.96 20.10 7.59
CA TYR A 182 3.36 19.64 7.73
C TYR A 182 3.80 18.71 6.59
N SER A 183 2.87 18.34 5.70
CA SER A 183 3.14 17.51 4.54
C SER A 183 2.22 17.88 3.38
N THR A 184 2.70 17.73 2.16
CA THR A 184 1.90 17.87 0.93
C THR A 184 1.93 16.58 0.16
N GLN A 185 0.76 16.07 -0.20
CA GLN A 185 0.61 14.86 -1.02
C GLN A 185 0.24 15.21 -2.45
N HIS A 186 0.82 14.48 -3.40
CA HIS A 186 0.43 14.55 -4.80
C HIS A 186 -0.44 13.36 -5.15
N ILE A 187 -1.58 13.63 -5.77
CA ILE A 187 -2.45 12.59 -6.31
C ILE A 187 -1.89 12.15 -7.67
N ALA A 188 -1.78 10.85 -7.88
CA ALA A 188 -1.34 10.27 -9.13
C ALA A 188 -2.30 9.16 -9.58
N PHE A 189 -2.41 8.97 -10.90
CA PHE A 189 -3.12 7.83 -11.46
C PHE A 189 -2.23 6.60 -11.53
N VAL A 190 -2.76 5.47 -11.11
CA VAL A 190 -2.16 4.17 -11.34
C VAL A 190 -2.86 3.55 -12.55
N VAL A 191 -2.10 3.24 -13.57
CA VAL A 191 -2.59 2.64 -14.82
C VAL A 191 -1.74 1.41 -15.15
N LYS A 192 -2.26 0.52 -16.01
CA LYS A 192 -1.46 -0.60 -16.53
C LYS A 192 -0.28 -0.07 -17.34
N ASP A 193 0.88 -0.72 -17.20
CA ASP A 193 2.12 -0.27 -17.84
C ASP A 193 2.02 -0.23 -19.38
N ASP A 194 1.35 -1.20 -19.98
CA ASP A 194 1.06 -1.26 -21.42
C ASP A 194 0.20 -0.10 -21.92
N ARG A 195 -0.55 0.57 -21.03
CA ARG A 195 -1.41 1.72 -21.34
C ARG A 195 -0.83 3.05 -20.88
N ARG A 196 0.37 3.08 -20.33
CA ARG A 196 0.98 4.30 -19.77
C ARG A 196 1.00 5.47 -20.74
N ALA A 197 1.26 5.21 -22.03
CA ALA A 197 1.32 6.25 -23.06
C ALA A 197 -0.01 7.01 -23.24
N GLU A 198 -1.15 6.38 -22.92
CA GLU A 198 -2.48 7.01 -23.03
C GLU A 198 -2.73 8.05 -21.91
N PHE A 199 -1.95 8.00 -20.82
CA PHE A 199 -2.16 8.77 -19.60
C PHE A 199 -1.01 9.74 -19.31
N VAL A 200 -0.24 10.14 -20.31
CA VAL A 200 0.88 11.11 -20.16
C VAL A 200 0.39 12.54 -20.12
N GLU A 201 -0.62 12.88 -20.92
CA GLU A 201 -1.09 14.26 -21.05
C GLU A 201 -2.42 14.47 -20.29
N TRP A 202 -2.39 15.33 -19.29
CA TRP A 202 -3.56 15.65 -18.47
C TRP A 202 -4.79 16.06 -19.28
N LYS A 203 -4.63 16.93 -20.26
CA LYS A 203 -5.75 17.38 -21.13
C LYS A 203 -6.44 16.23 -21.85
N LYS A 204 -5.68 15.24 -22.31
CA LYS A 204 -6.22 14.05 -22.97
C LYS A 204 -6.97 13.14 -22.00
N ILE A 205 -6.47 13.05 -20.76
CA ILE A 205 -7.11 12.24 -19.71
C ILE A 205 -8.49 12.82 -19.38
N VAL A 206 -8.55 14.12 -19.10
CA VAL A 206 -9.79 14.81 -18.71
C VAL A 206 -10.84 14.82 -19.82
N SER A 207 -10.42 14.84 -21.08
CA SER A 207 -11.36 14.82 -22.24
C SER A 207 -11.98 13.45 -22.51
N ARG A 208 -11.52 12.39 -21.88
CA ARG A 208 -12.02 11.02 -22.08
C ARG A 208 -13.35 10.81 -21.35
N LYS A 209 -14.38 10.39 -22.09
CA LYS A 209 -15.71 10.06 -21.55
C LYS A 209 -15.87 8.58 -21.17
N ASP A 210 -14.90 7.75 -21.52
CA ASP A 210 -14.89 6.30 -21.32
C ASP A 210 -14.12 5.86 -20.06
N LEU A 211 -13.63 6.82 -19.27
CA LEU A 211 -12.83 6.50 -18.08
C LEU A 211 -13.72 6.05 -16.93
N ILE A 212 -13.35 4.92 -16.35
CA ILE A 212 -13.84 4.47 -15.05
C ILE A 212 -12.69 4.64 -14.05
N ILE A 213 -12.83 5.58 -13.12
CA ILE A 213 -11.81 5.90 -12.13
C ILE A 213 -12.18 5.20 -10.84
N GLY A 214 -11.35 4.24 -10.41
CA GLY A 214 -11.43 3.64 -9.09
C GLY A 214 -10.75 4.54 -8.06
N ILE A 215 -11.43 4.84 -6.96
CA ILE A 215 -10.87 5.61 -5.84
C ILE A 215 -10.83 4.75 -4.58
N PRO A 216 -9.71 4.70 -3.87
CA PRO A 216 -9.61 3.89 -2.66
C PRO A 216 -10.46 4.44 -1.52
N GLU A 217 -10.61 5.75 -1.44
CA GLU A 217 -11.39 6.40 -0.39
C GLU A 217 -12.08 7.67 -0.91
N LYS A 218 -13.42 7.67 -0.89
CA LYS A 218 -14.26 8.75 -1.42
C LYS A 218 -13.92 10.10 -0.79
N PHE A 219 -13.75 10.12 0.52
CA PHE A 219 -13.52 11.31 1.32
C PHE A 219 -12.33 12.17 0.84
N PHE A 220 -11.25 11.55 0.38
CA PHE A 220 -10.05 12.27 -0.07
C PHE A 220 -10.09 12.68 -1.54
N TYR A 221 -10.69 11.86 -2.39
CA TYR A 221 -10.49 11.95 -3.82
C TYR A 221 -11.71 12.50 -4.56
N GLU A 222 -12.92 12.43 -3.98
CA GLU A 222 -14.16 12.81 -4.67
C GLU A 222 -14.10 14.23 -5.20
N LYS A 223 -13.71 15.19 -4.37
CA LYS A 223 -13.66 16.60 -4.78
C LYS A 223 -12.61 16.83 -5.87
N ALA A 224 -11.42 16.28 -5.71
CA ALA A 224 -10.35 16.43 -6.70
C ALA A 224 -10.74 15.83 -8.05
N ILE A 225 -11.55 14.77 -8.06
CA ILE A 225 -12.03 14.12 -9.28
C ILE A 225 -13.20 14.92 -9.87
N THR A 226 -14.21 15.25 -9.10
CA THR A 226 -15.36 16.02 -9.58
C THR A 226 -14.97 17.37 -10.14
N ASP A 227 -14.04 18.09 -9.51
CA ASP A 227 -13.58 19.41 -9.98
C ASP A 227 -12.79 19.33 -11.30
N ASN A 228 -12.28 18.17 -11.69
CA ASN A 228 -11.44 18.01 -12.86
C ASN A 228 -12.04 17.15 -14.00
N PHE A 229 -13.07 16.34 -13.72
CA PHE A 229 -13.64 15.36 -14.66
C PHE A 229 -15.15 15.55 -14.90
N THR A 230 -15.70 16.71 -14.64
CA THR A 230 -17.10 17.07 -14.93
C THR A 230 -17.29 17.64 -16.32
#